data_6e377ccdd1fbb99cb4393cd9f9e4d401
#
_entry.id   6e377ccdd1fbb99cb4393cd9f9e4d401
#
_cell.length_a   1.000
_cell.length_b   1.000
_cell.length_c   1.000
_cell.angle_alpha   90.00
_cell.angle_beta   90.00
_cell.angle_gamma   90.00
#
_symmetry.space_group_name_H-M   'P 1'
#
loop_
_entity.id
_entity.type
_entity.pdbx_description
1 polymer ?
#
loop_
_entity_poly.entity_id
_entity_poly.type
_entity_poly.pdbx_seq_one_letter_code
_entity_poly.pdbx_strand_id
1 'polypeptide(L)'
;RASELSGWHTEDPGKYELIDVVRNVKPTILIGTSAQQGAFDENVVKEMARHCDRPIIMPLSNPISRAEAIPSDIIEWTGGSALIATGSPFDPVQYRGTTYHIAQANNALIFPGVGLGVIASNAKLVSDSMISAAAKALAKVGRPRKLGESLLPDIDQLRPISARVGLAVAQQASQEGLAQKDLGNPVDTIFQTMWRPEYPRIEVI
;
A
#
# COMPACT_ATOMS: atom_id res chain seq x y z
N ARG A 1 -22.17 -13.73 1.43
CA ARG A 1 -23.24 -14.63 1.93
C ARG A 1 -23.70 -15.49 0.77
N ALA A 2 -24.26 -16.70 1.04
CA ALA A 2 -24.72 -17.60 -0.05
C ALA A 2 -25.74 -16.94 -0.98
N SER A 3 -26.56 -16.02 -0.47
CA SER A 3 -27.53 -15.24 -1.26
C SER A 3 -26.87 -14.25 -2.25
N GLU A 4 -25.64 -13.85 -2.01
CA GLU A 4 -24.89 -12.92 -2.88
C GLU A 4 -24.25 -13.64 -4.08
N LEU A 5 -24.19 -14.97 -4.00
CA LEU A 5 -23.61 -15.83 -5.04
C LEU A 5 -24.68 -16.41 -6.00
N SER A 6 -25.96 -16.11 -5.73
CA SER A 6 -27.06 -16.55 -6.61
C SER A 6 -26.95 -15.84 -7.96
N GLY A 7 -26.77 -16.62 -9.02
CA GLY A 7 -26.59 -16.10 -10.38
C GLY A 7 -25.12 -16.01 -10.83
N TRP A 8 -24.16 -16.36 -9.99
CA TRP A 8 -22.76 -16.45 -10.42
C TRP A 8 -22.56 -17.64 -11.35
N HIS A 9 -21.80 -17.40 -12.42
CA HIS A 9 -21.32 -18.48 -13.29
C HIS A 9 -20.03 -19.04 -12.70
N THR A 10 -20.01 -20.34 -12.41
CA THR A 10 -18.84 -21.07 -11.92
C THR A 10 -18.50 -22.20 -12.88
N GLU A 11 -17.22 -22.54 -12.99
CA GLU A 11 -16.79 -23.68 -13.84
C GLU A 11 -17.23 -25.01 -13.23
N ASP A 12 -17.22 -25.14 -11.90
CA ASP A 12 -17.66 -26.32 -11.17
C ASP A 12 -18.86 -25.97 -10.28
N PRO A 13 -20.06 -26.52 -10.53
CA PRO A 13 -21.23 -26.20 -9.74
C PRO A 13 -21.04 -26.45 -8.25
N GLY A 14 -21.23 -25.42 -7.42
CA GLY A 14 -21.09 -25.50 -5.98
C GLY A 14 -19.69 -25.25 -5.42
N LYS A 15 -18.69 -25.05 -6.28
CA LYS A 15 -17.38 -24.53 -5.91
C LYS A 15 -17.20 -23.11 -6.41
N TYR A 16 -16.50 -22.32 -5.62
CA TYR A 16 -16.15 -20.94 -5.95
C TYR A 16 -14.66 -20.78 -5.86
N GLU A 17 -14.01 -20.78 -7.01
CA GLU A 17 -12.57 -20.53 -7.13
C GLU A 17 -12.29 -19.04 -7.34
N LEU A 18 -11.03 -18.62 -7.16
CA LEU A 18 -10.66 -17.20 -7.33
C LEU A 18 -11.01 -16.68 -8.73
N ILE A 19 -10.84 -17.51 -9.75
CA ILE A 19 -11.19 -17.14 -11.13
C ILE A 19 -12.68 -16.83 -11.28
N ASP A 20 -13.56 -17.59 -10.63
CA ASP A 20 -15.01 -17.35 -10.65
C ASP A 20 -15.35 -16.02 -9.97
N VAL A 21 -14.67 -15.72 -8.85
CA VAL A 21 -14.82 -14.43 -8.16
C VAL A 21 -14.42 -13.30 -9.08
N VAL A 22 -13.25 -13.40 -9.73
CA VAL A 22 -12.73 -12.34 -10.60
C VAL A 22 -13.66 -12.12 -11.81
N ARG A 23 -14.17 -13.17 -12.43
CA ARG A 23 -15.11 -13.09 -13.56
C ARG A 23 -16.43 -12.42 -13.20
N ASN A 24 -16.99 -12.77 -12.05
CA ASN A 24 -18.30 -12.25 -11.62
C ASN A 24 -18.22 -10.85 -11.01
N VAL A 25 -17.19 -10.57 -10.19
CA VAL A 25 -17.03 -9.28 -9.49
C VAL A 25 -16.35 -8.22 -10.36
N LYS A 26 -15.48 -8.64 -11.30
CA LYS A 26 -14.66 -7.76 -12.15
C LYS A 26 -13.89 -6.72 -11.33
N PRO A 27 -13.08 -7.14 -10.35
CA PRO A 27 -12.35 -6.22 -9.49
C PRO A 27 -11.27 -5.48 -10.27
N THR A 28 -10.96 -4.26 -9.85
CA THR A 28 -9.83 -3.47 -10.38
C THR A 28 -8.57 -3.59 -9.51
N ILE A 29 -8.73 -4.10 -8.30
CA ILE A 29 -7.66 -4.33 -7.32
C ILE A 29 -7.79 -5.75 -6.80
N LEU A 30 -6.69 -6.50 -6.83
CA LEU A 30 -6.57 -7.84 -6.27
C LEU A 30 -5.46 -7.85 -5.21
N ILE A 31 -5.82 -8.25 -4.00
CA ILE A 31 -4.90 -8.29 -2.84
C ILE A 31 -4.81 -9.72 -2.34
N GLY A 32 -3.59 -10.26 -2.23
CA GLY A 32 -3.29 -11.59 -1.72
C GLY A 32 -2.63 -11.54 -0.35
N THR A 33 -3.20 -12.29 0.59
CA THR A 33 -2.68 -12.53 1.94
C THR A 33 -2.89 -13.99 2.34
N SER A 34 -2.92 -14.88 1.35
CA SER A 34 -3.30 -16.30 1.52
C SER A 34 -2.14 -17.20 1.91
N ALA A 35 -0.90 -16.74 1.71
CA ALA A 35 0.32 -17.55 1.82
C ALA A 35 0.32 -18.79 0.90
N GLN A 36 -0.48 -18.77 -0.18
CA GLN A 36 -0.56 -19.84 -1.18
C GLN A 36 0.17 -19.39 -2.44
N GLN A 37 1.36 -19.96 -2.65
CA GLN A 37 2.15 -19.69 -3.83
C GLN A 37 1.36 -20.01 -5.11
N GLY A 38 1.36 -19.08 -6.07
CA GLY A 38 0.70 -19.28 -7.37
C GLY A 38 -0.82 -19.12 -7.32
N ALA A 39 -1.41 -18.67 -6.22
CA ALA A 39 -2.86 -18.43 -6.13
C ALA A 39 -3.37 -17.40 -7.16
N PHE A 40 -2.50 -16.47 -7.57
CA PHE A 40 -2.76 -15.56 -8.69
C PHE A 40 -2.09 -16.13 -9.95
N ASP A 41 -2.72 -17.14 -10.53
CA ASP A 41 -2.24 -17.79 -11.74
C ASP A 41 -2.49 -16.92 -13.00
N GLU A 42 -2.01 -17.42 -14.13
CA GLU A 42 -2.13 -16.74 -15.41
C GLU A 42 -3.58 -16.44 -15.79
N ASN A 43 -4.51 -17.36 -15.50
CA ASN A 43 -5.93 -17.19 -15.85
C ASN A 43 -6.56 -16.06 -15.03
N VAL A 44 -6.30 -16.03 -13.73
CA VAL A 44 -6.78 -14.98 -12.81
C VAL A 44 -6.25 -13.62 -13.23
N VAL A 45 -4.95 -13.50 -13.47
CA VAL A 45 -4.31 -12.22 -13.84
C VAL A 45 -4.75 -11.74 -15.21
N LYS A 46 -4.84 -12.63 -16.20
CA LYS A 46 -5.36 -12.28 -17.54
C LYS A 46 -6.83 -11.87 -17.49
N GLU A 47 -7.63 -12.52 -16.65
CA GLU A 47 -9.03 -12.12 -16.48
C GLU A 47 -9.15 -10.72 -15.89
N MET A 48 -8.30 -10.36 -14.91
CA MET A 48 -8.21 -8.99 -14.40
C MET A 48 -7.90 -7.98 -15.53
N ALA A 49 -6.94 -8.30 -16.40
CA ALA A 49 -6.52 -7.42 -17.49
C ALA A 49 -7.58 -7.29 -18.62
N ARG A 50 -8.54 -8.22 -18.74
CA ARG A 50 -9.61 -8.15 -19.74
C ARG A 50 -10.62 -7.04 -19.47
N HIS A 51 -10.85 -6.70 -18.22
CA HIS A 51 -11.86 -5.72 -17.83
C HIS A 51 -11.30 -4.51 -17.07
N CYS A 52 -9.98 -4.44 -16.91
CA CYS A 52 -9.30 -3.32 -16.30
C CYS A 52 -8.00 -3.02 -17.04
N ASP A 53 -7.90 -1.83 -17.64
CA ASP A 53 -6.71 -1.44 -18.44
C ASP A 53 -5.43 -1.37 -17.59
N ARG A 54 -5.54 -1.01 -16.32
CA ARG A 54 -4.42 -0.93 -15.37
C ARG A 54 -4.79 -1.57 -14.03
N PRO A 55 -4.87 -2.91 -13.95
CA PRO A 55 -5.22 -3.58 -12.71
C PRO A 55 -4.12 -3.38 -11.64
N ILE A 56 -4.53 -3.21 -10.39
CA ILE A 56 -3.62 -3.24 -9.25
C ILE A 56 -3.59 -4.66 -8.71
N ILE A 57 -2.41 -5.29 -8.72
CA ILE A 57 -2.24 -6.66 -8.23
C ILE A 57 -1.17 -6.67 -7.14
N MET A 58 -1.58 -7.07 -5.94
CA MET A 58 -0.78 -6.99 -4.74
C MET A 58 -0.63 -8.37 -4.05
N PRO A 59 0.34 -9.20 -4.49
CA PRO A 59 0.68 -10.45 -3.79
C PRO A 59 1.51 -10.10 -2.54
N LEU A 60 0.86 -9.98 -1.39
CA LEU A 60 1.48 -9.44 -0.16
C LEU A 60 2.01 -10.50 0.79
N SER A 61 1.83 -11.79 0.49
CA SER A 61 2.30 -12.87 1.37
C SER A 61 3.82 -12.95 1.42
N ASN A 62 4.36 -13.20 2.61
CA ASN A 62 5.78 -13.34 2.91
C ASN A 62 6.08 -14.76 3.43
N PRO A 63 7.27 -15.30 3.19
CA PRO A 63 8.35 -14.84 2.32
C PRO A 63 8.01 -14.98 0.81
N ILE A 64 8.95 -14.63 -0.09
CA ILE A 64 8.78 -14.73 -1.56
C ILE A 64 8.23 -16.10 -2.01
N SER A 65 8.68 -17.19 -1.37
CA SER A 65 8.21 -18.56 -1.65
C SER A 65 6.72 -18.80 -1.32
N ARG A 66 6.05 -17.83 -0.69
CA ARG A 66 4.62 -17.88 -0.37
C ARG A 66 3.82 -16.78 -1.05
N ALA A 67 4.48 -15.95 -1.85
CA ALA A 67 3.79 -14.91 -2.61
C ALA A 67 2.81 -15.53 -3.61
N GLU A 68 1.63 -14.94 -3.74
CA GLU A 68 0.56 -15.44 -4.60
C GLU A 68 0.93 -15.41 -6.09
N ALA A 69 1.83 -14.51 -6.50
CA ALA A 69 2.46 -14.48 -7.80
C ALA A 69 3.80 -13.73 -7.72
N ILE A 70 4.65 -13.90 -8.73
CA ILE A 70 5.88 -13.13 -8.88
C ILE A 70 5.68 -11.99 -9.89
N PRO A 71 6.33 -10.82 -9.67
CA PRO A 71 6.11 -9.64 -10.51
C PRO A 71 6.39 -9.84 -12.00
N SER A 72 7.41 -10.63 -12.37
CA SER A 72 7.73 -10.93 -13.76
C SER A 72 6.57 -11.53 -14.51
N ASP A 73 5.88 -12.49 -13.89
CA ASP A 73 4.76 -13.20 -14.49
C ASP A 73 3.55 -12.26 -14.62
N ILE A 74 3.24 -11.49 -13.58
CA ILE A 74 2.16 -10.50 -13.64
C ILE A 74 2.38 -9.49 -14.76
N ILE A 75 3.62 -9.00 -14.93
CA ILE A 75 3.98 -8.05 -16.00
C ILE A 75 3.78 -8.70 -17.36
N GLU A 76 4.26 -9.94 -17.55
CA GLU A 76 4.12 -10.68 -18.80
C GLU A 76 2.65 -10.91 -19.15
N TRP A 77 1.86 -11.46 -18.21
CA TRP A 77 0.46 -11.83 -18.42
C TRP A 77 -0.46 -10.63 -18.66
N THR A 78 -0.08 -9.44 -18.16
CA THR A 78 -0.82 -8.19 -18.38
C THR A 78 -0.24 -7.33 -19.51
N GLY A 79 0.80 -7.80 -20.22
CA GLY A 79 1.47 -7.01 -21.25
C GLY A 79 2.14 -5.73 -20.71
N GLY A 80 2.45 -5.69 -19.41
CA GLY A 80 3.07 -4.55 -18.72
C GLY A 80 2.08 -3.52 -18.19
N SER A 81 0.77 -3.76 -18.25
CA SER A 81 -0.21 -2.75 -17.81
C SER A 81 -0.45 -2.71 -16.31
N ALA A 82 -0.20 -3.81 -15.59
CA ALA A 82 -0.47 -3.90 -14.15
C ALA A 82 0.39 -2.95 -13.30
N LEU A 83 -0.21 -2.45 -12.23
CA LEU A 83 0.48 -1.81 -11.10
C LEU A 83 0.67 -2.85 -10.00
N ILE A 84 1.92 -3.01 -9.55
CA ILE A 84 2.28 -4.12 -8.66
C ILE A 84 2.88 -3.58 -7.36
N ALA A 85 2.45 -4.16 -6.24
CA ALA A 85 3.14 -4.05 -4.97
C ALA A 85 3.20 -5.43 -4.30
N THR A 86 4.32 -5.75 -3.68
CA THR A 86 4.59 -7.04 -3.06
C THR A 86 4.91 -6.91 -1.57
N GLY A 87 4.70 -7.97 -0.80
CA GLY A 87 5.06 -7.98 0.63
C GLY A 87 6.57 -8.05 0.85
N SER A 88 7.27 -8.87 0.07
CA SER A 88 8.73 -8.97 0.08
C SER A 88 9.34 -8.10 -1.03
N PRO A 89 10.59 -7.62 -0.89
CA PRO A 89 11.26 -6.86 -1.95
C PRO A 89 11.55 -7.75 -3.16
N PHE A 90 11.43 -7.19 -4.35
CA PHE A 90 11.82 -7.79 -5.62
C PHE A 90 12.67 -6.81 -6.42
N ASP A 91 13.60 -7.35 -7.20
CA ASP A 91 14.39 -6.57 -8.14
C ASP A 91 13.49 -5.99 -9.26
N PRO A 92 13.91 -4.88 -9.88
CA PRO A 92 13.22 -4.34 -11.04
C PRO A 92 13.14 -5.35 -12.19
N VAL A 93 12.00 -5.41 -12.88
CA VAL A 93 11.76 -6.32 -14.00
C VAL A 93 11.93 -5.58 -15.33
N GLN A 94 12.69 -6.16 -16.26
CA GLN A 94 12.81 -5.66 -17.62
C GLN A 94 11.77 -6.33 -18.52
N TYR A 95 10.91 -5.54 -19.16
CA TYR A 95 9.92 -6.05 -20.10
C TYR A 95 9.69 -5.07 -21.25
N ARG A 96 9.88 -5.56 -22.49
CA ARG A 96 9.69 -4.79 -23.74
C ARG A 96 10.38 -3.43 -23.74
N GLY A 97 11.61 -3.36 -23.23
CA GLY A 97 12.42 -2.13 -23.19
C GLY A 97 12.06 -1.15 -22.07
N THR A 98 11.14 -1.53 -21.17
CA THR A 98 10.75 -0.73 -20.00
C THR A 98 11.24 -1.43 -18.72
N THR A 99 11.81 -0.65 -17.80
CA THR A 99 12.13 -1.10 -16.45
C THR A 99 10.94 -0.87 -15.53
N TYR A 100 10.44 -1.94 -14.91
CA TYR A 100 9.35 -1.91 -13.95
C TYR A 100 9.91 -1.96 -12.53
N HIS A 101 9.73 -0.90 -11.77
CA HIS A 101 10.09 -0.84 -10.36
C HIS A 101 8.97 -1.41 -9.50
N ILE A 102 9.28 -2.46 -8.75
CA ILE A 102 8.30 -3.18 -7.94
C ILE A 102 8.19 -2.52 -6.57
N ALA A 103 7.00 -2.04 -6.24
CA ALA A 103 6.76 -1.47 -4.93
C ALA A 103 6.79 -2.53 -3.83
N GLN A 104 7.41 -2.24 -2.70
CA GLN A 104 7.22 -3.02 -1.49
C GLN A 104 6.12 -2.40 -0.62
N ALA A 105 5.04 -3.14 -0.35
CA ALA A 105 4.01 -2.76 0.60
C ALA A 105 4.48 -3.10 2.03
N ASN A 106 5.15 -2.14 2.66
CA ASN A 106 5.72 -2.30 3.99
C ASN A 106 5.06 -1.34 4.98
N ASN A 107 4.77 -1.83 6.17
CA ASN A 107 4.20 -1.04 7.28
C ASN A 107 5.05 0.19 7.63
N ALA A 108 6.35 0.14 7.40
CA ALA A 108 7.27 1.26 7.62
C ALA A 108 6.90 2.51 6.80
N LEU A 109 6.18 2.36 5.70
CA LEU A 109 5.72 3.51 4.90
C LEU A 109 4.63 4.34 5.60
N ILE A 110 3.93 3.79 6.58
CA ILE A 110 2.80 4.47 7.19
C ILE A 110 2.91 4.62 8.72
N PHE A 111 3.30 3.59 9.47
CA PHE A 111 3.26 3.62 10.93
C PHE A 111 4.13 4.68 11.59
N PRO A 112 5.39 4.93 11.17
CA PRO A 112 6.19 5.99 11.78
C PRO A 112 5.54 7.36 11.62
N GLY A 113 4.92 7.61 10.47
CA GLY A 113 4.19 8.86 10.22
C GLY A 113 2.92 8.98 11.07
N VAL A 114 2.15 7.92 11.21
CA VAL A 114 0.96 7.91 12.10
C VAL A 114 1.38 8.20 13.53
N GLY A 115 2.39 7.49 14.06
CA GLY A 115 2.90 7.71 15.40
C GLY A 115 3.41 9.15 15.61
N LEU A 116 4.17 9.68 14.63
CA LEU A 116 4.65 11.05 14.67
C LEU A 116 3.48 12.06 14.76
N GLY A 117 2.43 11.90 13.95
CA GLY A 117 1.27 12.78 13.96
C GLY A 117 0.49 12.73 15.26
N VAL A 118 0.34 11.54 15.85
CA VAL A 118 -0.31 11.32 17.15
C VAL A 118 0.49 12.00 18.28
N ILE A 119 1.81 11.82 18.30
CA ILE A 119 2.68 12.42 19.31
C ILE A 119 2.72 13.95 19.17
N ALA A 120 2.85 14.46 17.95
CA ALA A 120 2.92 15.90 17.68
C ALA A 120 1.64 16.63 18.11
N SER A 121 0.47 16.03 17.89
CA SER A 121 -0.84 16.59 18.28
C SER A 121 -1.24 16.22 19.72
N ASN A 122 -0.52 15.32 20.38
CA ASN A 122 -0.93 14.70 21.64
C ASN A 122 -2.38 14.21 21.58
N ALA A 123 -2.71 13.50 20.52
CA ALA A 123 -4.08 13.07 20.26
C ALA A 123 -4.59 12.07 21.31
N LYS A 124 -5.85 12.26 21.77
CA LYS A 124 -6.49 11.40 22.79
C LYS A 124 -6.69 9.96 22.32
N LEU A 125 -6.89 9.78 21.03
CA LEU A 125 -7.08 8.48 20.39
C LEU A 125 -6.73 8.59 18.89
N VAL A 126 -6.62 7.46 18.24
CA VAL A 126 -6.46 7.36 16.77
C VAL A 126 -7.81 7.04 16.16
N SER A 127 -8.35 7.95 15.36
CA SER A 127 -9.62 7.75 14.66
C SER A 127 -9.42 7.09 13.29
N ASP A 128 -10.49 6.52 12.74
CA ASP A 128 -10.51 6.01 11.36
C ASP A 128 -10.22 7.10 10.34
N SER A 129 -10.65 8.34 10.61
CA SER A 129 -10.36 9.49 9.75
C SER A 129 -8.88 9.84 9.75
N MET A 130 -8.17 9.72 10.89
CA MET A 130 -6.73 9.91 10.97
C MET A 130 -5.99 8.83 10.15
N ILE A 131 -6.42 7.58 10.22
CA ILE A 131 -5.86 6.50 9.38
C ILE A 131 -6.14 6.76 7.89
N SER A 132 -7.36 7.20 7.55
CA SER A 132 -7.70 7.59 6.18
C SER A 132 -6.86 8.76 5.67
N ALA A 133 -6.57 9.76 6.52
CA ALA A 133 -5.69 10.88 6.19
C ALA A 133 -4.25 10.41 5.94
N ALA A 134 -3.73 9.48 6.75
CA ALA A 134 -2.43 8.86 6.56
C ALA A 134 -2.34 8.14 5.21
N ALA A 135 -3.32 7.29 4.89
CA ALA A 135 -3.38 6.54 3.64
C ALA A 135 -3.45 7.49 2.42
N LYS A 136 -4.27 8.54 2.48
CA LYS A 136 -4.36 9.56 1.42
C LYS A 136 -3.05 10.34 1.25
N ALA A 137 -2.35 10.64 2.34
CA ALA A 137 -1.05 11.32 2.29
C ALA A 137 0.01 10.45 1.62
N LEU A 138 0.08 9.15 1.95
CA LEU A 138 0.97 8.18 1.32
C LEU A 138 0.66 8.03 -0.18
N ALA A 139 -0.61 7.85 -0.54
CA ALA A 139 -1.05 7.69 -1.92
C ALA A 139 -0.72 8.91 -2.82
N LYS A 140 -0.63 10.12 -2.25
CA LYS A 140 -0.21 11.32 -3.00
C LYS A 140 1.29 11.32 -3.33
N VAL A 141 2.12 10.60 -2.57
CA VAL A 141 3.56 10.46 -2.84
C VAL A 141 3.80 9.45 -3.95
N GLY A 142 3.12 8.31 -3.90
CA GLY A 142 3.31 7.18 -4.80
C GLY A 142 2.38 7.18 -6.02
N ARG A 143 2.23 8.30 -6.75
CA ARG A 143 1.37 8.33 -7.95
C ARG A 143 2.13 7.93 -9.22
N PRO A 144 2.04 6.68 -9.68
CA PRO A 144 2.66 6.29 -10.95
C PRO A 144 1.95 6.97 -12.13
N ARG A 145 2.72 7.73 -12.92
CA ARG A 145 2.23 8.47 -14.10
C ARG A 145 2.62 7.82 -15.41
N LYS A 146 3.71 7.06 -15.39
CA LYS A 146 4.28 6.37 -16.56
C LYS A 146 4.34 4.88 -16.33
N LEU A 147 4.48 4.12 -17.41
CA LEU A 147 4.79 2.69 -17.34
C LEU A 147 6.10 2.47 -16.59
N GLY A 148 6.16 1.42 -15.80
CA GLY A 148 7.34 1.05 -15.02
C GLY A 148 7.54 1.81 -13.72
N GLU A 149 6.79 2.89 -13.46
CA GLU A 149 6.87 3.59 -12.16
C GLU A 149 6.24 2.75 -11.04
N SER A 150 6.87 2.82 -9.87
CA SER A 150 6.43 2.10 -8.67
C SER A 150 5.07 2.58 -8.15
N LEU A 151 4.22 1.66 -7.70
CA LEU A 151 2.90 1.97 -7.11
C LEU A 151 3.01 2.72 -5.77
N LEU A 152 4.02 2.39 -4.98
CA LEU A 152 4.31 3.02 -3.69
C LEU A 152 5.70 3.68 -3.74
N PRO A 153 5.96 4.66 -2.88
CA PRO A 153 7.28 5.26 -2.80
C PRO A 153 8.32 4.27 -2.26
N ASP A 154 9.59 4.54 -2.57
CA ASP A 154 10.70 3.75 -2.10
C ASP A 154 10.84 3.83 -0.57
N ILE A 155 11.22 2.71 0.04
CA ILE A 155 11.46 2.60 1.48
C ILE A 155 12.64 3.49 1.94
N ASP A 156 13.56 3.82 1.06
CA ASP A 156 14.67 4.75 1.34
C ASP A 156 14.19 6.18 1.62
N GLN A 157 12.94 6.50 1.26
CA GLN A 157 12.32 7.79 1.49
C GLN A 157 11.46 7.84 2.77
N LEU A 158 11.64 6.91 3.70
CA LEU A 158 10.82 6.81 4.91
C LEU A 158 10.72 8.12 5.71
N ARG A 159 11.82 8.87 5.84
CA ARG A 159 11.83 10.11 6.61
C ARG A 159 10.91 11.20 6.04
N PRO A 160 11.03 11.62 4.78
CA PRO A 160 10.10 12.59 4.19
C PRO A 160 8.67 12.06 4.08
N ILE A 161 8.46 10.75 3.87
CA ILE A 161 7.14 10.13 3.86
C ILE A 161 6.50 10.25 5.24
N SER A 162 7.22 9.88 6.30
CA SER A 162 6.75 9.97 7.68
C SER A 162 6.38 11.39 8.09
N ALA A 163 7.14 12.39 7.64
CA ALA A 163 6.81 13.79 7.88
C ALA A 163 5.48 14.18 7.23
N ARG A 164 5.24 13.79 5.98
CA ARG A 164 3.99 14.07 5.24
C ARG A 164 2.79 13.35 5.84
N VAL A 165 2.96 12.08 6.19
CA VAL A 165 1.91 11.29 6.85
C VAL A 165 1.61 11.86 8.23
N GLY A 166 2.64 12.18 9.02
CA GLY A 166 2.49 12.77 10.36
C GLY A 166 1.77 14.11 10.33
N LEU A 167 2.09 14.96 9.37
CA LEU A 167 1.40 16.22 9.17
C LEU A 167 -0.10 16.02 8.90
N ALA A 168 -0.44 15.11 7.99
CA ALA A 168 -1.83 14.82 7.66
C ALA A 168 -2.62 14.26 8.86
N VAL A 169 -2.00 13.38 9.63
CA VAL A 169 -2.59 12.79 10.84
C VAL A 169 -2.79 13.84 11.93
N ALA A 170 -1.80 14.68 12.21
CA ALA A 170 -1.89 15.72 13.23
C ALA A 170 -2.96 16.77 12.87
N GLN A 171 -3.02 17.19 11.61
CA GLN A 171 -4.06 18.10 11.13
C GLN A 171 -5.46 17.49 11.25
N GLN A 172 -5.61 16.21 10.93
CA GLN A 172 -6.88 15.51 11.07
C GLN A 172 -7.31 15.39 12.53
N ALA A 173 -6.37 15.09 13.43
CA ALA A 173 -6.63 15.08 14.88
C ALA A 173 -7.14 16.44 15.38
N SER A 174 -6.55 17.56 14.90
CA SER A 174 -7.00 18.91 15.25
C SER A 174 -8.41 19.19 14.69
N GLN A 175 -8.70 18.82 13.46
CA GLN A 175 -10.01 19.02 12.84
C GLN A 175 -11.13 18.27 13.58
N GLU A 176 -10.84 17.12 14.15
CA GLU A 176 -11.79 16.31 14.92
C GLU A 176 -11.86 16.71 16.41
N GLY A 177 -11.09 17.69 16.86
CA GLY A 177 -11.01 18.08 18.27
C GLY A 177 -10.36 17.02 19.17
N LEU A 178 -9.60 16.10 18.57
CA LEU A 178 -8.87 15.04 19.28
C LEU A 178 -7.50 15.48 19.74
N ALA A 179 -6.91 16.50 19.10
CA ALA A 179 -5.63 17.07 19.50
C ALA A 179 -5.74 17.75 20.88
N GLN A 180 -4.79 17.46 21.77
CA GLN A 180 -4.67 18.09 23.09
C GLN A 180 -3.61 19.19 23.10
N LYS A 181 -2.88 19.37 22.02
CA LYS A 181 -1.85 20.38 21.82
C LYS A 181 -2.20 21.21 20.59
N ASP A 182 -2.09 22.54 20.75
CA ASP A 182 -2.12 23.42 19.59
C ASP A 182 -0.88 23.19 18.73
N LEU A 183 -1.07 22.96 17.45
CA LEU A 183 0.03 22.71 16.53
C LEU A 183 0.78 24.00 16.14
N GLY A 184 0.18 25.19 16.31
CA GLY A 184 0.73 26.45 15.81
C GLY A 184 1.03 26.36 14.31
N ASN A 185 2.32 26.37 13.94
CA ASN A 185 2.73 25.96 12.60
C ASN A 185 2.86 24.42 12.56
N PRO A 186 1.92 23.68 11.93
CA PRO A 186 1.94 22.21 11.95
C PRO A 186 3.19 21.60 11.33
N VAL A 187 3.76 22.26 10.31
CA VAL A 187 4.97 21.77 9.61
C VAL A 187 6.15 21.83 10.57
N ASP A 188 6.36 22.96 11.22
CA ASP A 188 7.46 23.13 12.18
C ASP A 188 7.32 22.17 13.37
N THR A 189 6.09 22.01 13.88
CA THR A 189 5.80 21.08 14.98
C THR A 189 6.15 19.65 14.61
N ILE A 190 5.83 19.20 13.40
CA ILE A 190 6.21 17.87 12.92
C ILE A 190 7.72 17.72 12.85
N PHE A 191 8.44 18.68 12.27
CA PHE A 191 9.90 18.61 12.16
C PHE A 191 10.62 18.67 13.52
N GLN A 192 10.10 19.42 14.48
CA GLN A 192 10.62 19.48 15.84
C GLN A 192 10.35 18.20 16.63
N THR A 193 9.20 17.55 16.40
CA THR A 193 8.83 16.29 17.06
C THR A 193 9.57 15.09 16.46
N MET A 194 10.00 15.19 15.20
CA MET A 194 10.66 14.11 14.49
C MET A 194 12.02 13.78 15.11
N TRP A 195 12.19 12.52 15.52
CA TRP A 195 13.45 12.02 16.07
C TRP A 195 14.64 12.29 15.12
N ARG A 196 15.76 12.73 15.71
CA ARG A 196 17.03 12.92 15.02
C ARG A 196 18.07 11.95 15.56
N PRO A 197 18.89 11.32 14.72
CA PRO A 197 19.94 10.40 15.15
C PRO A 197 21.16 11.19 15.67
N GLU A 198 20.95 11.99 16.69
CA GLU A 198 21.99 12.81 17.34
C GLU A 198 22.07 12.40 18.80
N TYR A 199 23.29 12.21 19.30
CA TYR A 199 23.48 11.98 20.73
C TYR A 199 23.27 13.28 21.50
N PRO A 200 22.50 13.27 22.60
CA PRO A 200 22.40 14.43 23.46
C PRO A 200 23.79 14.76 24.06
N ARG A 201 24.07 16.05 24.25
CA ARG A 201 25.25 16.44 25.01
C ARG A 201 25.15 15.86 26.41
N ILE A 202 26.16 15.11 26.80
CA ILE A 202 26.30 14.64 28.19
C ILE A 202 26.97 15.77 28.95
N GLU A 203 26.22 16.42 29.86
CA GLU A 203 26.79 17.37 30.82
C GLU A 203 27.06 16.63 32.13
N VAL A 204 28.29 16.71 32.59
CA VAL A 204 28.67 16.18 33.91
C VAL A 204 28.21 17.20 34.93
N ILE A 205 27.28 16.83 35.83
CA ILE A 205 26.78 17.63 36.93
C ILE A 205 27.72 17.47 38.11
#